data_e058b3d8fbbc9caac5d671fb1a9edaff
#
_entry.id   e058b3d8fbbc9caac5d671fb1a9edaff
#
_cell.length_a   1.000
_cell.length_b   1.000
_cell.length_c   1.000
_cell.angle_alpha   90.00
_cell.angle_beta   90.00
_cell.angle_gamma   90.00
#
_symmetry.space_group_name_H-M   'P 1'
#
loop_
_entity.id
_entity.type
_entity.pdbx_description
1 polymer ?
#
loop_
_entity_poly.entity_id
_entity_poly.type
_entity_poly.pdbx_seq_one_letter_code
_entity_poly.pdbx_strand_id
1 'polypeptide(L)'
;NMSTLMDFRYKRKYVTGNGADGQGARKTGKDGTDLVIKVPRGTLVRDAETGEIMQDMSGSEPYVLCKGGRGGWGNSHFATPTRQVPRFAKAGLPGEAHDVILELKLLADVGLVGFPNVGKSTLLSVVSKAQPKIANYHFTTLFPNLGVVWVEDGVSFVMADIPGIIEGASEGAGLGHDFLRHVDLSLIHI
;
A
#
# COMPACT_ATOMS: atom_id res chain seq x y z
N ASN A 1 -14.33 -2.09 3.79
CA ASN A 1 -13.07 -2.84 3.69
C ASN A 1 -12.64 -2.89 2.23
N MET A 2 -11.52 -2.24 1.94
CA MET A 2 -10.92 -2.26 0.61
C MET A 2 -9.98 -3.47 0.57
N SER A 3 -10.31 -4.48 -0.24
CA SER A 3 -9.52 -5.72 -0.35
C SER A 3 -8.72 -5.82 -1.65
N THR A 4 -8.90 -4.88 -2.58
CA THR A 4 -8.25 -4.92 -3.89
C THR A 4 -7.78 -3.53 -4.35
N LEU A 5 -6.83 -3.50 -5.28
CA LEU A 5 -6.36 -2.29 -5.96
C LEU A 5 -7.12 -2.00 -7.28
N MET A 6 -8.29 -2.61 -7.48
CA MET A 6 -9.03 -2.51 -8.75
C MET A 6 -9.41 -1.08 -9.12
N ASP A 7 -9.72 -0.23 -8.15
CA ASP A 7 -10.11 1.16 -8.39
C ASP A 7 -8.98 1.96 -9.05
N PHE A 8 -7.72 1.64 -8.72
CA PHE A 8 -6.52 2.29 -9.28
C PHE A 8 -6.27 1.92 -10.75
N ARG A 9 -6.86 0.84 -11.24
CA ARG A 9 -6.81 0.47 -12.65
C ARG A 9 -7.56 1.47 -13.53
N TYR A 10 -8.66 2.02 -13.03
CA TYR A 10 -9.52 2.95 -13.74
C TYR A 10 -9.13 4.41 -13.48
N LYS A 11 -8.80 4.75 -12.25
CA LYS A 11 -8.37 6.09 -11.87
C LYS A 11 -6.89 6.06 -11.47
N ARG A 12 -6.03 6.54 -12.37
CA ARG A 12 -4.56 6.52 -12.16
C ARG A 12 -4.00 7.86 -11.72
N LYS A 13 -4.74 8.95 -11.88
CA LYS A 13 -4.28 10.30 -11.55
C LYS A 13 -5.08 10.88 -10.40
N TYR A 14 -4.38 11.29 -9.37
CA TYR A 14 -4.91 11.91 -8.17
C TYR A 14 -4.23 13.26 -8.01
N VAL A 15 -5.00 14.34 -8.07
CA VAL A 15 -4.48 15.71 -8.07
C VAL A 15 -5.26 16.53 -7.06
N THR A 16 -4.53 17.31 -6.27
CA THR A 16 -5.10 18.37 -5.43
C THR A 16 -4.74 19.74 -6.01
N GLY A 17 -5.39 20.78 -5.51
CA GLY A 17 -5.05 22.14 -5.91
C GLY A 17 -3.68 22.57 -5.39
N ASN A 18 -3.00 23.39 -6.17
CA ASN A 18 -1.81 24.12 -5.72
C ASN A 18 -2.18 25.13 -4.63
N GLY A 19 -1.20 25.65 -3.93
CA GLY A 19 -1.39 26.80 -3.06
C GLY A 19 -1.88 28.01 -3.85
N ALA A 20 -2.91 28.68 -3.36
CA ALA A 20 -3.45 29.86 -3.99
C ALA A 20 -2.51 31.05 -3.83
N ASP A 21 -2.53 31.99 -4.79
CA ASP A 21 -1.72 33.18 -4.72
C ASP A 21 -2.19 34.11 -3.60
N GLY A 22 -1.24 34.75 -2.95
CA GLY A 22 -1.50 35.89 -2.09
C GLY A 22 -1.96 37.09 -2.92
N GLN A 23 -2.79 37.92 -2.33
CA GLN A 23 -3.36 39.09 -3.00
C GLN A 23 -3.21 40.34 -2.14
N GLY A 24 -3.55 41.49 -2.74
CA GLY A 24 -3.75 42.73 -2.03
C GLY A 24 -4.88 42.64 -1.01
N ALA A 25 -5.17 43.74 -0.31
CA ALA A 25 -6.21 43.81 0.71
C ALA A 25 -6.07 42.79 1.88
N ARG A 26 -4.84 42.46 2.25
CA ARG A 26 -4.47 41.55 3.35
C ARG A 26 -4.89 40.07 3.11
N LYS A 27 -5.12 39.66 1.88
CA LYS A 27 -5.55 38.32 1.56
C LYS A 27 -4.33 37.39 1.37
N THR A 28 -4.14 36.45 2.27
CA THR A 28 -3.19 35.34 2.14
C THR A 28 -3.85 34.22 1.34
N GLY A 29 -3.11 33.61 0.42
CA GLY A 29 -3.56 32.44 -0.33
C GLY A 29 -3.79 31.24 0.59
N LYS A 30 -4.76 30.43 0.25
CA LYS A 30 -5.02 29.16 0.96
C LYS A 30 -4.00 28.10 0.52
N ASP A 31 -3.63 27.21 1.43
CA ASP A 31 -2.88 26.02 1.11
C ASP A 31 -3.72 25.06 0.25
N GLY A 32 -3.07 24.13 -0.44
CA GLY A 32 -3.76 23.07 -1.15
C GLY A 32 -4.58 22.20 -0.19
N THR A 33 -5.66 21.60 -0.70
CA THR A 33 -6.50 20.71 0.10
C THR A 33 -5.87 19.33 0.22
N ASP A 34 -6.05 18.68 1.36
CA ASP A 34 -5.59 17.31 1.56
C ASP A 34 -6.44 16.32 0.74
N LEU A 35 -5.79 15.32 0.18
CA LEU A 35 -6.42 14.20 -0.48
C LEU A 35 -6.00 12.90 0.18
N VAL A 36 -6.96 12.18 0.74
CA VAL A 36 -6.72 10.87 1.34
C VAL A 36 -7.05 9.78 0.32
N ILE A 37 -6.05 8.96 0.01
CA ILE A 37 -6.19 7.79 -0.85
C ILE A 37 -6.14 6.56 0.04
N LYS A 38 -7.22 5.77 0.02
CA LYS A 38 -7.28 4.54 0.80
C LYS A 38 -6.74 3.39 -0.03
N VAL A 39 -5.90 2.56 0.58
CA VAL A 39 -5.34 1.34 -0.02
C VAL A 39 -5.59 0.14 0.90
N PRO A 40 -5.64 -1.09 0.37
CA PRO A 40 -5.69 -2.30 1.19
C PRO A 40 -4.45 -2.43 2.08
N ARG A 41 -4.58 -3.10 3.21
CA ARG A 41 -3.42 -3.47 4.03
C ARG A 41 -2.48 -4.39 3.24
N GLY A 42 -1.18 -4.26 3.47
CA GLY A 42 -0.16 -5.00 2.74
C GLY A 42 0.14 -4.42 1.34
N THR A 43 -0.32 -3.20 1.04
CA THR A 43 0.09 -2.51 -0.18
C THR A 43 1.49 -1.93 -0.01
N LEU A 44 2.39 -2.25 -0.93
CA LEU A 44 3.68 -1.58 -1.09
C LEU A 44 3.52 -0.38 -2.00
N VAL A 45 4.06 0.73 -1.58
CA VAL A 45 4.20 1.94 -2.39
C VAL A 45 5.65 2.00 -2.86
N ARG A 46 5.86 1.91 -4.17
CA ARG A 46 7.19 2.02 -4.80
C ARG A 46 7.28 3.28 -5.64
N ASP A 47 8.43 3.88 -5.65
CA ASP A 47 8.75 4.91 -6.62
C ASP A 47 8.78 4.30 -8.02
N ALA A 48 8.12 4.94 -9.00
CA ALA A 48 8.02 4.41 -10.36
C ALA A 48 9.32 4.55 -11.16
N GLU A 49 10.20 5.50 -10.81
CA GLU A 49 11.46 5.73 -11.49
C GLU A 49 12.59 4.85 -10.94
N THR A 50 12.71 4.79 -9.62
CA THR A 50 13.80 4.06 -8.95
C THR A 50 13.45 2.62 -8.63
N GLY A 51 12.16 2.29 -8.52
CA GLY A 51 11.66 0.99 -8.07
C GLY A 51 11.84 0.75 -6.56
N GLU A 52 12.36 1.70 -5.82
CA GLU A 52 12.56 1.58 -4.38
C GLU A 52 11.24 1.60 -3.61
N ILE A 53 11.20 0.87 -2.50
CA ILE A 53 10.04 0.86 -1.62
C ILE A 53 10.04 2.15 -0.81
N MET A 54 9.07 3.02 -1.06
CA MET A 54 8.86 4.24 -0.28
C MET A 54 8.17 3.94 1.05
N GLN A 55 7.15 3.05 1.03
CA GLN A 55 6.39 2.69 2.23
C GLN A 55 5.73 1.33 2.08
N ASP A 56 5.67 0.60 3.20
CA ASP A 56 4.86 -0.61 3.38
C ASP A 56 3.61 -0.26 4.21
N MET A 57 2.43 -0.40 3.61
CA MET A 57 1.14 -0.11 4.22
C MET A 57 0.54 -1.32 4.94
N SER A 58 1.36 -2.10 5.65
CA SER A 58 0.90 -3.24 6.47
C SER A 58 0.17 -2.78 7.72
N GLY A 59 0.53 -1.61 8.25
CA GLY A 59 -0.13 -0.98 9.39
C GLY A 59 -1.39 -0.19 9.02
N SER A 60 -1.95 0.51 9.99
CA SER A 60 -3.09 1.43 9.82
C SER A 60 -2.68 2.90 9.81
N GLU A 61 -1.38 3.16 9.99
CA GLU A 61 -0.86 4.52 10.05
C GLU A 61 -0.90 5.20 8.67
N PRO A 62 -1.36 6.47 8.60
CA PRO A 62 -1.34 7.20 7.35
C PRO A 62 0.10 7.57 6.95
N TYR A 63 0.38 7.50 5.67
CA TYR A 63 1.64 7.92 5.07
C TYR A 63 1.45 9.13 4.18
N VAL A 64 2.29 10.16 4.35
CA VAL A 64 2.27 11.36 3.52
C VAL A 64 3.18 11.14 2.30
N LEU A 65 2.58 10.82 1.16
CA LEU A 65 3.29 10.57 -0.09
C LEU A 65 3.83 11.87 -0.72
N CYS A 66 3.00 12.91 -0.77
CA CYS A 66 3.33 14.20 -1.37
C CYS A 66 2.89 15.32 -0.44
N LYS A 67 3.71 16.35 -0.31
CA LYS A 67 3.32 17.56 0.41
C LYS A 67 2.49 18.47 -0.49
N GLY A 68 1.39 18.99 0.04
CA GLY A 68 0.52 19.92 -0.66
C GLY A 68 1.20 21.27 -0.95
N GLY A 69 0.66 21.98 -1.93
CA GLY A 69 1.12 23.33 -2.25
C GLY A 69 0.80 24.34 -1.15
N ARG A 70 1.73 25.22 -0.85
CA ARG A 70 1.59 26.24 0.17
C ARG A 70 1.04 27.54 -0.40
N GLY A 71 0.06 28.14 0.27
CA GLY A 71 -0.51 29.44 -0.12
C GLY A 71 0.52 30.57 -0.07
N GLY A 72 0.40 31.49 -1.02
CA GLY A 72 1.24 32.67 -1.10
C GLY A 72 0.88 33.72 -0.05
N TRP A 73 1.85 34.46 0.41
CA TRP A 73 1.65 35.52 1.40
C TRP A 73 0.96 36.72 0.78
N GLY A 74 -0.07 37.21 1.45
CA GLY A 74 -0.72 38.47 1.11
C GLY A 74 0.19 39.67 1.40
N ASN A 75 -0.20 40.84 0.87
CA ASN A 75 0.60 42.08 0.99
C ASN A 75 0.87 42.50 2.43
N SER A 76 0.02 42.16 3.39
CA SER A 76 0.20 42.49 4.82
C SER A 76 1.49 41.91 5.43
N HIS A 77 1.95 40.76 4.95
CA HIS A 77 3.21 40.16 5.42
C HIS A 77 4.46 40.96 5.03
N PHE A 78 4.34 41.87 4.09
CA PHE A 78 5.43 42.70 3.58
C PHE A 78 5.33 44.16 4.04
N ALA A 79 4.41 44.45 4.97
CA ALA A 79 4.26 45.78 5.54
C ALA A 79 5.46 46.10 6.44
N THR A 80 5.99 47.29 6.28
CA THR A 80 7.06 47.86 7.11
C THR A 80 6.63 49.22 7.63
N PRO A 81 7.28 49.77 8.68
CA PRO A 81 6.97 51.11 9.19
C PRO A 81 6.98 52.19 8.12
N THR A 82 7.84 52.07 7.14
CA THR A 82 7.97 53.03 6.01
C THR A 82 7.06 52.70 4.84
N ARG A 83 6.60 51.43 4.70
CA ARG A 83 5.69 50.98 3.66
C ARG A 83 4.53 50.21 4.27
N GLN A 84 3.51 50.91 4.71
CA GLN A 84 2.37 50.31 5.43
C GLN A 84 1.40 49.58 4.50
N VAL A 85 1.33 49.91 3.21
CA VAL A 85 0.46 49.28 2.23
C VAL A 85 1.28 48.84 1.02
N PRO A 86 2.00 47.69 1.10
CA PRO A 86 2.69 47.15 -0.08
C PRO A 86 1.70 46.76 -1.19
N ARG A 87 2.07 47.02 -2.45
CA ARG A 87 1.26 46.69 -3.62
C ARG A 87 1.58 45.32 -4.23
N PHE A 88 2.43 44.52 -3.56
CA PHE A 88 2.83 43.20 -4.01
C PHE A 88 2.45 42.15 -2.99
N ALA A 89 2.26 40.94 -3.47
CA ALA A 89 2.02 39.73 -2.72
C ALA A 89 2.86 38.59 -3.30
N LYS A 90 3.01 37.50 -2.60
CA LYS A 90 3.77 36.32 -3.05
C LYS A 90 2.82 35.31 -3.67
N ALA A 91 3.22 34.73 -4.81
CA ALA A 91 2.51 33.62 -5.42
C ALA A 91 2.51 32.40 -4.50
N GLY A 92 1.50 31.55 -4.65
CA GLY A 92 1.45 30.23 -4.02
C GLY A 92 2.52 29.31 -4.59
N LEU A 93 2.85 28.30 -3.83
CA LEU A 93 3.80 27.27 -4.28
C LEU A 93 3.03 26.03 -4.77
N PRO A 94 3.51 25.37 -5.81
CA PRO A 94 2.96 24.08 -6.23
C PRO A 94 3.21 23.02 -5.15
N GLY A 95 2.39 21.98 -5.14
CA GLY A 95 2.63 20.78 -4.36
C GLY A 95 3.66 19.86 -5.01
N GLU A 96 4.10 18.87 -4.25
CA GLU A 96 4.94 17.79 -4.75
C GLU A 96 4.11 16.84 -5.63
N ALA A 97 4.77 16.16 -6.56
CA ALA A 97 4.18 15.13 -7.41
C ALA A 97 5.12 13.93 -7.47
N HIS A 98 4.57 12.74 -7.34
CA HIS A 98 5.31 11.49 -7.48
C HIS A 98 4.51 10.52 -8.34
N ASP A 99 5.21 9.82 -9.21
CA ASP A 99 4.68 8.65 -9.90
C ASP A 99 5.03 7.41 -9.07
N VAL A 100 4.01 6.63 -8.69
CA VAL A 100 4.19 5.48 -7.82
C VAL A 100 3.55 4.23 -8.39
N ILE A 101 4.14 3.09 -8.08
CA ILE A 101 3.58 1.76 -8.34
C ILE A 101 3.00 1.25 -7.03
N LEU A 102 1.71 0.90 -7.04
CA LEU A 102 1.05 0.22 -5.93
C LEU A 102 1.08 -1.29 -6.19
N GLU A 103 1.75 -2.01 -5.33
CA GLU A 103 1.84 -3.47 -5.36
C GLU A 103 1.15 -4.04 -4.12
N LEU A 104 0.11 -4.84 -4.32
CA LEU A 104 -0.57 -5.52 -3.22
C LEU A 104 0.15 -6.84 -2.93
N LYS A 105 0.73 -6.97 -1.74
CA LYS A 105 1.15 -8.26 -1.22
C LYS A 105 -0.11 -9.05 -0.88
N LEU A 106 -0.42 -10.03 -1.69
CA LEU A 106 -1.47 -10.98 -1.38
C LEU A 106 -0.95 -11.90 -0.27
N LEU A 107 -1.22 -11.54 0.97
CA LEU A 107 -1.01 -12.43 2.10
C LEU A 107 -2.15 -13.43 2.11
N ALA A 108 -1.82 -14.69 2.36
CA ALA A 108 -2.85 -15.67 2.64
C ALA A 108 -3.32 -15.47 4.10
N ASP A 109 -4.62 -15.59 4.33
CA ASP A 109 -5.20 -15.55 5.66
C ASP A 109 -4.93 -16.87 6.42
N VAL A 110 -4.78 -17.97 5.66
CA VAL A 110 -4.53 -19.31 6.18
C VAL A 110 -3.43 -20.01 5.35
N GLY A 111 -2.44 -20.58 6.02
CA GLY A 111 -1.39 -21.39 5.39
C GLY A 111 -1.56 -22.89 5.69
N LEU A 112 -1.45 -23.72 4.64
CA LEU A 112 -1.38 -25.18 4.78
C LEU A 112 0.08 -25.61 4.96
N VAL A 113 0.36 -26.20 6.12
CA VAL A 113 1.69 -26.72 6.47
C VAL A 113 1.57 -28.21 6.74
N GLY A 114 2.48 -29.02 6.22
CA GLY A 114 2.48 -30.47 6.43
C GLY A 114 3.48 -31.18 5.53
N PHE A 115 3.70 -32.46 5.76
CA PHE A 115 4.63 -33.29 4.98
C PHE A 115 4.27 -33.32 3.49
N PRO A 116 5.24 -33.60 2.60
CA PRO A 116 4.96 -33.83 1.20
C PRO A 116 3.92 -34.94 0.99
N ASN A 117 3.10 -34.80 -0.03
CA ASN A 117 2.09 -35.81 -0.45
C ASN A 117 0.99 -36.17 0.57
N VAL A 118 0.80 -35.38 1.63
CA VAL A 118 -0.30 -35.60 2.58
C VAL A 118 -1.67 -35.05 2.10
N GLY A 119 -1.70 -34.49 0.88
CA GLY A 119 -2.96 -34.02 0.30
C GLY A 119 -3.26 -32.53 0.48
N LYS A 120 -2.31 -31.68 0.89
CA LYS A 120 -2.51 -30.23 1.06
C LYS A 120 -3.05 -29.55 -0.20
N SER A 121 -2.39 -29.76 -1.33
CA SER A 121 -2.81 -29.16 -2.61
C SER A 121 -4.14 -29.74 -3.10
N THR A 122 -4.44 -30.98 -2.78
CA THR A 122 -5.75 -31.60 -3.05
C THR A 122 -6.83 -30.93 -2.20
N LEU A 123 -6.57 -30.73 -0.91
CA LEU A 123 -7.48 -30.01 -0.02
C LEU A 123 -7.76 -28.61 -0.59
N LEU A 124 -6.71 -27.86 -0.91
CA LEU A 124 -6.83 -26.51 -1.46
C LEU A 124 -7.70 -26.51 -2.74
N SER A 125 -7.50 -27.48 -3.63
CA SER A 125 -8.29 -27.58 -4.88
C SER A 125 -9.75 -27.91 -4.65
N VAL A 126 -10.08 -28.65 -3.60
CA VAL A 126 -11.47 -29.02 -3.25
C VAL A 126 -12.21 -27.87 -2.59
N VAL A 127 -11.57 -27.16 -1.66
CA VAL A 127 -12.21 -26.07 -0.91
C VAL A 127 -12.21 -24.73 -1.66
N SER A 128 -11.32 -24.56 -2.63
CA SER A 128 -11.26 -23.35 -3.44
C SER A 128 -12.31 -23.38 -4.57
N LYS A 129 -13.11 -22.32 -4.68
CA LYS A 129 -14.15 -22.19 -5.72
C LYS A 129 -13.56 -21.93 -7.13
N ALA A 130 -12.33 -21.50 -7.21
CA ALA A 130 -11.57 -21.30 -8.45
C ALA A 130 -10.30 -22.14 -8.42
N GLN A 131 -9.76 -22.49 -9.60
CA GLN A 131 -8.48 -23.18 -9.65
C GLN A 131 -7.40 -22.37 -8.90
N PRO A 132 -6.66 -23.00 -7.98
CA PRO A 132 -5.57 -22.36 -7.27
C PRO A 132 -4.56 -21.76 -8.26
N LYS A 133 -4.10 -20.55 -7.97
CA LYS A 133 -3.10 -19.87 -8.80
C LYS A 133 -1.76 -19.86 -8.10
N ILE A 134 -0.71 -20.15 -8.86
CA ILE A 134 0.66 -20.02 -8.38
C ILE A 134 0.96 -18.52 -8.27
N ALA A 135 1.36 -18.08 -7.07
CA ALA A 135 1.78 -16.71 -6.84
C ALA A 135 3.30 -16.62 -6.88
N ASN A 136 3.79 -15.64 -7.64
CA ASN A 136 5.21 -15.34 -7.73
C ASN A 136 5.52 -14.19 -6.77
N TYR A 137 6.07 -14.49 -5.60
CA TYR A 137 6.52 -13.49 -4.65
C TYR A 137 8.01 -13.25 -4.84
N HIS A 138 8.41 -12.01 -5.14
CA HIS A 138 9.81 -11.63 -5.32
C HIS A 138 10.70 -11.84 -4.08
N PHE A 139 10.10 -12.11 -2.93
CA PHE A 139 10.80 -12.33 -1.66
C PHE A 139 10.83 -13.79 -1.22
N THR A 140 10.29 -14.72 -2.01
CA THR A 140 10.32 -16.17 -1.71
C THR A 140 10.90 -16.94 -2.87
N THR A 141 11.71 -17.96 -2.54
CA THR A 141 12.17 -18.97 -3.50
C THR A 141 11.10 -20.04 -3.78
N LEU A 142 10.04 -20.04 -2.97
CA LEU A 142 8.92 -20.97 -3.04
C LEU A 142 7.70 -20.28 -3.64
N PHE A 143 7.04 -20.94 -4.57
CA PHE A 143 5.84 -20.45 -5.22
C PHE A 143 4.59 -21.08 -4.56
N PRO A 144 3.92 -20.37 -3.64
CA PRO A 144 2.73 -20.92 -3.00
C PRO A 144 1.56 -20.98 -3.99
N ASN A 145 0.75 -22.02 -3.87
CA ASN A 145 -0.52 -22.10 -4.54
C ASN A 145 -1.57 -21.38 -3.70
N LEU A 146 -2.24 -20.39 -4.25
CA LEU A 146 -3.28 -19.63 -3.57
C LEU A 146 -4.66 -20.04 -4.05
N GLY A 147 -5.56 -20.25 -3.12
CA GLY A 147 -6.98 -20.50 -3.38
C GLY A 147 -7.88 -19.59 -2.56
N VAL A 148 -8.97 -19.12 -3.15
CA VAL A 148 -9.99 -18.33 -2.42
C VAL A 148 -11.06 -19.30 -1.93
N VAL A 149 -11.25 -19.36 -0.63
CA VAL A 149 -12.25 -20.16 0.05
C VAL A 149 -13.42 -19.27 0.46
N TRP A 150 -14.61 -19.64 0.05
CA TRP A 150 -15.85 -18.94 0.42
C TRP A 150 -16.50 -19.67 1.60
N VAL A 151 -16.84 -18.92 2.63
CA VAL A 151 -17.53 -19.44 3.81
C VAL A 151 -19.02 -19.20 3.68
N GLU A 152 -19.41 -17.95 3.40
CA GLU A 152 -20.79 -17.50 3.21
C GLU A 152 -20.84 -16.42 2.14
N ASP A 153 -22.05 -15.99 1.75
CA ASP A 153 -22.21 -14.91 0.78
C ASP A 153 -21.53 -13.61 1.28
N GLY A 154 -20.51 -13.18 0.54
CA GLY A 154 -19.72 -11.99 0.86
C GLY A 154 -18.57 -12.21 1.84
N VAL A 155 -18.37 -13.42 2.40
CA VAL A 155 -17.27 -13.76 3.31
C VAL A 155 -16.35 -14.79 2.65
N SER A 156 -15.12 -14.39 2.39
CA SER A 156 -14.09 -15.26 1.81
C SER A 156 -12.74 -14.98 2.44
N PHE A 157 -11.87 -15.96 2.43
CA PHE A 157 -10.48 -15.83 2.84
C PHE A 157 -9.54 -16.50 1.82
N VAL A 158 -8.28 -16.10 1.83
CA VAL A 158 -7.24 -16.65 0.95
C VAL A 158 -6.48 -17.73 1.70
N MET A 159 -6.45 -18.93 1.13
CA MET A 159 -5.67 -20.06 1.65
C MET A 159 -4.45 -20.29 0.75
N ALA A 160 -3.28 -20.48 1.35
CA ALA A 160 -2.04 -20.80 0.66
C ALA A 160 -1.58 -22.22 0.97
N ASP A 161 -1.22 -22.97 -0.05
CA ASP A 161 -0.42 -24.18 0.08
C ASP A 161 1.04 -23.81 -0.17
N ILE A 162 1.89 -23.97 0.85
CA ILE A 162 3.30 -23.61 0.80
C ILE A 162 4.10 -24.91 0.75
N PRO A 163 4.53 -25.33 -0.46
CA PRO A 163 5.33 -26.53 -0.59
C PRO A 163 6.71 -26.35 0.05
N GLY A 164 7.25 -27.39 0.67
CA GLY A 164 8.66 -27.46 1.10
C GLY A 164 9.00 -26.74 2.42
N ILE A 165 8.06 -26.20 3.18
CA ILE A 165 8.38 -25.59 4.50
C ILE A 165 9.02 -26.62 5.46
N ILE A 166 8.69 -27.90 5.36
CA ILE A 166 9.20 -28.95 6.26
C ILE A 166 10.46 -29.62 5.73
N GLU A 167 10.69 -29.61 4.41
CA GLU A 167 11.88 -30.25 3.82
C GLU A 167 13.19 -29.54 4.17
N GLY A 168 13.19 -28.24 4.43
CA GLY A 168 14.37 -27.47 4.83
C GLY A 168 14.59 -27.40 6.35
N ALA A 169 13.60 -27.73 7.17
CA ALA A 169 13.71 -27.65 8.61
C ALA A 169 14.60 -28.74 9.22
N SER A 170 14.77 -29.89 8.54
CA SER A 170 15.62 -30.99 8.99
C SER A 170 17.11 -30.79 8.66
N GLU A 171 17.45 -29.88 7.75
CA GLU A 171 18.82 -29.64 7.30
C GLU A 171 19.45 -28.35 7.86
N GLY A 172 18.80 -27.69 8.83
CA GLY A 172 19.37 -26.52 9.52
C GLY A 172 19.47 -25.25 8.69
N ALA A 173 18.99 -25.22 7.45
CA ALA A 173 18.92 -24.03 6.61
C ALA A 173 17.68 -23.20 7.03
N GLY A 174 17.91 -22.14 7.79
CA GLY A 174 16.96 -21.27 8.48
C GLY A 174 15.84 -20.57 7.69
N LEU A 175 15.33 -21.16 6.62
CA LEU A 175 14.23 -20.64 5.80
C LEU A 175 12.88 -20.66 6.52
N GLY A 176 12.69 -21.55 7.51
CA GLY A 176 11.41 -21.65 8.24
C GLY A 176 11.11 -20.46 9.16
N HIS A 177 12.13 -19.93 9.82
CA HIS A 177 11.94 -18.84 10.80
C HIS A 177 11.78 -17.47 10.14
N ASP A 178 12.52 -17.17 9.08
CA ASP A 178 12.41 -15.88 8.39
C ASP A 178 11.13 -15.77 7.56
N PHE A 179 10.67 -16.88 7.00
CA PHE A 179 9.39 -16.93 6.30
C PHE A 179 8.20 -16.76 7.25
N LEU A 180 8.21 -17.42 8.41
CA LEU A 180 7.17 -17.28 9.42
C LEU A 180 7.14 -15.89 10.08
N ARG A 181 8.23 -15.15 10.04
CA ARG A 181 8.34 -13.78 10.56
C ARG A 181 7.64 -12.76 9.66
N HIS A 182 7.49 -13.05 8.36
CA HIS A 182 6.86 -12.19 7.37
C HIS A 182 5.43 -12.57 7.04
N VAL A 183 4.99 -13.73 7.54
CA VAL A 183 3.62 -14.21 7.41
C VAL A 183 2.95 -14.03 8.78
N ASP A 184 2.14 -12.98 8.90
CA ASP A 184 1.24 -12.78 10.05
C ASP A 184 0.12 -13.84 9.96
N LEU A 185 0.54 -15.10 10.04
CA LEU A 185 -0.31 -16.27 9.92
C LEU A 185 -0.82 -16.67 11.31
N SER A 186 -2.11 -16.55 11.50
CA SER A 186 -2.80 -17.27 12.54
C SER A 186 -2.72 -18.77 12.25
N LEU A 187 -1.79 -19.48 12.90
CA LEU A 187 -1.64 -20.94 12.76
C LEU A 187 -2.77 -21.63 13.49
N ILE A 188 -3.67 -22.26 12.76
CA ILE A 188 -4.61 -23.23 13.30
C ILE A 188 -4.00 -24.61 13.13
N HIS A 189 -3.69 -25.28 14.24
CA HIS A 189 -3.33 -26.70 14.25
C HIS A 189 -4.60 -27.54 14.16
N ILE A 190 -4.70 -28.36 13.11
CA ILE A 190 -5.72 -29.40 12.99
C ILE A 190 -5.07 -30.74 13.29
#